data_f1052c2bc7324c173278dc11d9424df3
#
_entry.id   f1052c2bc7324c173278dc11d9424df3
#
_cell.length_a   1.000
_cell.length_b   1.000
_cell.length_c   1.000
_cell.angle_alpha   90.00
_cell.angle_beta   90.00
_cell.angle_gamma   90.00
#
_symmetry.space_group_name_H-M   'P 1'
#
loop_
_entity.id
_entity.type
_entity.pdbx_description
1 polymer ?
#
loop_
_entity_poly.entity_id
_entity_poly.type
_entity_poly.pdbx_seq_one_letter_code
_entity_poly.pdbx_strand_id
1 'polypeptide(L)'
;MTKLMMSVVAVCVSLASAAETAADWTVPKSFAGADGKTLLYRWAEPSRVEPGRKYPLVILFHGAGERGTNNVAQLLWGATPILSYMRKNNIEGYFIAGQVPSGKLWVDTPWANPSHRMSAQPSESMSLALALLDKTIAECPVERSRIYVTGISMGGYGTWDAVQRRPELFAAAMPICGGGDTHLAWKIRDVPIWAWHGDRDTVVPFSRSRDMVAALWAVDGRIRYTEVPDCGHDVWKPAYASEDALKWLFDQHK
;
A
#
# COMPACT_ATOMS: atom_id res chain seq x y z
N MET A 1 45.02 -50.94 33.19
CA MET A 1 45.11 -49.60 32.61
C MET A 1 43.93 -49.40 31.68
N THR A 2 42.87 -48.78 32.20
CA THR A 2 41.61 -48.58 31.48
C THR A 2 41.60 -47.17 30.91
N LYS A 3 41.61 -47.03 29.57
CA LYS A 3 41.51 -45.71 28.87
C LYS A 3 40.06 -45.22 28.87
N LEU A 4 39.83 -44.10 29.53
CA LEU A 4 38.59 -43.37 29.52
C LEU A 4 38.52 -42.57 28.21
N MET A 5 37.60 -42.91 27.30
CA MET A 5 37.27 -42.12 26.11
C MET A 5 36.28 -40.99 26.49
N MET A 6 36.72 -39.74 26.48
CA MET A 6 35.84 -38.60 26.58
C MET A 6 35.22 -38.32 25.20
N SER A 7 33.91 -38.52 25.04
CA SER A 7 33.14 -38.04 23.89
C SER A 7 32.87 -36.53 24.04
N VAL A 8 33.40 -35.72 23.15
CA VAL A 8 33.04 -34.31 23.05
C VAL A 8 31.77 -34.21 22.21
N VAL A 9 30.65 -33.86 22.81
CA VAL A 9 29.40 -33.56 22.09
C VAL A 9 29.49 -32.07 21.65
N ALA A 10 29.69 -31.85 20.35
CA ALA A 10 29.58 -30.51 19.78
C ALA A 10 28.13 -30.11 19.66
N VAL A 11 27.70 -29.15 20.48
CA VAL A 11 26.38 -28.51 20.38
C VAL A 11 26.45 -27.49 19.26
N CYS A 12 25.91 -27.85 18.08
CA CYS A 12 25.67 -26.88 17.01
C CYS A 12 24.48 -26.00 17.41
N VAL A 13 24.74 -24.81 17.91
CA VAL A 13 23.71 -23.77 18.05
C VAL A 13 23.47 -23.19 16.66
N SER A 14 22.39 -23.61 16.00
CA SER A 14 21.91 -22.96 14.80
C SER A 14 21.33 -21.60 15.20
N LEU A 15 22.04 -20.51 14.89
CA LEU A 15 21.51 -19.16 14.94
C LEU A 15 20.42 -19.08 13.86
N ALA A 16 19.16 -19.17 14.25
CA ALA A 16 18.06 -18.83 13.35
C ALA A 16 18.24 -17.36 12.94
N SER A 17 18.53 -17.11 11.68
CA SER A 17 18.55 -15.76 11.12
C SER A 17 17.15 -15.17 11.27
N ALA A 18 17.06 -13.95 11.80
CA ALA A 18 15.78 -13.23 11.81
C ALA A 18 15.26 -13.10 10.37
N ALA A 19 13.95 -13.31 10.18
CA ALA A 19 13.35 -13.16 8.86
C ALA A 19 13.52 -11.72 8.37
N GLU A 20 13.99 -11.57 7.13
CA GLU A 20 14.09 -10.25 6.49
C GLU A 20 12.73 -9.56 6.40
N THR A 21 12.72 -8.25 6.51
CA THR A 21 11.54 -7.41 6.51
C THR A 21 11.62 -6.32 5.44
N ALA A 22 10.54 -5.59 5.23
CA ALA A 22 10.55 -4.45 4.31
C ALA A 22 11.61 -3.40 4.66
N ALA A 23 12.02 -3.28 5.93
CA ALA A 23 13.08 -2.36 6.34
C ALA A 23 14.44 -2.74 5.73
N ASP A 24 14.71 -4.04 5.59
CA ASP A 24 15.95 -4.56 5.01
C ASP A 24 15.99 -4.43 3.48
N TRP A 25 14.81 -4.37 2.84
CA TRP A 25 14.65 -4.31 1.38
C TRP A 25 14.38 -2.91 0.84
N THR A 26 14.29 -1.91 1.71
CA THR A 26 14.00 -0.54 1.32
C THR A 26 15.01 0.43 1.91
N VAL A 27 15.28 1.52 1.19
CA VAL A 27 16.14 2.60 1.68
C VAL A 27 15.32 3.81 2.10
N PRO A 28 15.70 4.53 3.19
CA PRO A 28 15.04 5.76 3.57
C PRO A 28 15.43 6.90 2.61
N LYS A 29 14.43 7.63 2.13
CA LYS A 29 14.61 8.82 1.27
C LYS A 29 13.70 9.94 1.77
N SER A 30 13.92 11.15 1.24
CA SER A 30 13.05 12.31 1.41
C SER A 30 12.77 12.97 0.07
N PHE A 31 11.57 13.48 -0.09
CA PHE A 31 11.13 14.22 -1.27
C PHE A 31 10.72 15.63 -0.84
N ALA A 32 11.33 16.66 -1.44
CA ALA A 32 10.93 18.04 -1.26
C ALA A 32 9.97 18.44 -2.39
N GLY A 33 8.77 18.87 -2.03
CA GLY A 33 7.80 19.46 -2.94
C GLY A 33 8.21 20.86 -3.38
N ALA A 34 7.52 21.38 -4.38
CA ALA A 34 7.78 22.72 -4.92
C ALA A 34 7.57 23.86 -3.90
N ASP A 35 6.75 23.62 -2.89
CA ASP A 35 6.47 24.53 -1.77
C ASP A 35 7.48 24.42 -0.61
N GLY A 36 8.55 23.62 -0.77
CA GLY A 36 9.58 23.38 0.24
C GLY A 36 9.19 22.38 1.34
N LYS A 37 7.97 21.87 1.33
CA LYS A 37 7.53 20.82 2.26
C LYS A 37 8.12 19.48 1.88
N THR A 38 8.29 18.60 2.88
CA THR A 38 9.00 17.34 2.69
C THR A 38 8.13 16.16 3.06
N LEU A 39 8.16 15.11 2.23
CA LEU A 39 7.64 13.79 2.52
C LEU A 39 8.81 12.82 2.73
N LEU A 40 8.90 12.22 3.92
CA LEU A 40 9.78 11.08 4.13
C LEU A 40 9.17 9.84 3.49
N TYR A 41 9.99 9.00 2.87
CA TYR A 41 9.49 7.78 2.26
C TYR A 41 10.52 6.66 2.24
N ARG A 42 10.04 5.44 2.15
CA ARG A 42 10.84 4.24 1.92
C ARG A 42 10.75 3.86 0.45
N TRP A 43 11.89 3.44 -0.10
CA TRP A 43 12.07 3.17 -1.51
C TRP A 43 12.71 1.81 -1.73
N ALA A 44 12.11 0.99 -2.61
CA ALA A 44 12.81 -0.13 -3.24
C ALA A 44 12.85 0.09 -4.75
N GLU A 45 13.86 -0.45 -5.37
CA GLU A 45 14.07 -0.42 -6.82
C GLU A 45 14.50 -1.79 -7.32
N PRO A 46 14.42 -2.07 -8.64
CA PRO A 46 14.92 -3.30 -9.20
C PRO A 46 16.38 -3.53 -8.83
N SER A 47 16.77 -4.79 -8.56
CA SER A 47 18.15 -5.17 -8.22
C SER A 47 19.16 -4.71 -9.28
N ARG A 48 18.69 -4.65 -10.54
CA ARG A 48 19.40 -4.10 -11.68
C ARG A 48 18.43 -3.47 -12.66
N VAL A 49 18.66 -2.22 -13.01
CA VAL A 49 17.92 -1.54 -14.08
C VAL A 49 18.59 -1.89 -15.42
N GLU A 50 17.87 -2.64 -16.26
CA GLU A 50 18.33 -3.05 -17.58
C GLU A 50 17.95 -2.01 -18.65
N PRO A 51 18.82 -1.70 -19.61
CA PRO A 51 18.52 -0.78 -20.69
C PRO A 51 17.26 -1.21 -21.47
N GLY A 52 16.32 -0.29 -21.64
CA GLY A 52 15.09 -0.52 -22.41
C GLY A 52 13.98 -1.28 -21.66
N ARG A 53 14.27 -1.87 -20.51
CA ARG A 53 13.27 -2.55 -19.67
C ARG A 53 12.53 -1.55 -18.80
N LYS A 54 11.20 -1.74 -18.66
CA LYS A 54 10.36 -1.00 -17.73
C LYS A 54 9.88 -1.90 -16.61
N TYR A 55 9.54 -1.31 -15.47
CA TYR A 55 9.29 -2.02 -14.23
C TYR A 55 7.98 -1.54 -13.57
N PRO A 56 7.20 -2.43 -12.94
CA PRO A 56 6.02 -2.04 -12.17
C PRO A 56 6.40 -1.12 -11.01
N LEU A 57 5.42 -0.34 -10.55
CA LEU A 57 5.53 0.53 -9.38
C LEU A 57 4.36 0.27 -8.43
N VAL A 58 4.67 0.07 -7.15
CA VAL A 58 3.67 -0.06 -6.08
C VAL A 58 3.78 1.13 -5.13
N ILE A 59 2.64 1.74 -4.82
CA ILE A 59 2.52 2.78 -3.80
C ILE A 59 1.71 2.24 -2.64
N LEU A 60 2.26 2.34 -1.42
CA LEU A 60 1.61 1.94 -0.18
C LEU A 60 1.31 3.17 0.69
N PHE A 61 0.06 3.34 1.08
CA PHE A 61 -0.40 4.33 2.04
C PHE A 61 -0.66 3.67 3.40
N HIS A 62 0.06 4.09 4.43
CA HIS A 62 -0.05 3.56 5.79
C HIS A 62 -1.28 4.09 6.54
N GLY A 63 -1.64 3.44 7.64
CA GLY A 63 -2.70 3.83 8.57
C GLY A 63 -2.31 4.98 9.51
N ALA A 64 -3.26 5.41 10.34
CA ALA A 64 -3.03 6.55 11.23
C ALA A 64 -1.99 6.28 12.34
N GLY A 65 -1.81 5.01 12.72
CA GLY A 65 -0.83 4.61 13.75
C GLY A 65 0.63 4.76 13.33
N GLU A 66 0.89 4.76 12.02
CA GLU A 66 2.25 4.78 11.45
C GLU A 66 2.72 6.19 11.09
N ARG A 67 1.92 7.23 11.44
CA ARG A 67 2.32 8.65 11.30
C ARG A 67 3.56 8.96 12.13
N GLY A 68 4.39 9.85 11.62
CA GLY A 68 5.60 10.27 12.31
C GLY A 68 6.69 10.80 11.39
N THR A 69 7.93 10.77 11.89
CA THR A 69 9.11 11.27 11.18
C THR A 69 10.31 10.33 11.30
N ASN A 70 10.07 9.08 11.74
CA ASN A 70 11.16 8.10 11.90
C ASN A 70 11.51 7.37 10.58
N ASN A 71 10.71 7.57 9.55
CA ASN A 71 10.84 6.93 8.24
C ASN A 71 10.94 5.39 8.29
N VAL A 72 10.26 4.75 9.25
CA VAL A 72 10.23 3.29 9.45
C VAL A 72 8.82 2.79 9.73
N ALA A 73 8.02 3.51 10.55
CA ALA A 73 6.72 3.04 11.01
C ALA A 73 5.74 2.73 9.86
N GLN A 74 5.81 3.47 8.75
CA GLN A 74 4.98 3.25 7.56
C GLN A 74 5.17 1.88 6.90
N LEU A 75 6.20 1.12 7.27
CA LEU A 75 6.44 -0.24 6.77
C LEU A 75 5.74 -1.32 7.60
N LEU A 76 5.16 -0.96 8.76
CA LEU A 76 4.64 -1.93 9.73
C LEU A 76 3.60 -2.87 9.12
N TRP A 77 2.72 -2.33 8.28
CA TRP A 77 1.64 -3.08 7.66
C TRP A 77 1.70 -3.03 6.13
N GLY A 78 1.56 -4.17 5.49
CA GLY A 78 1.49 -4.30 4.03
C GLY A 78 2.85 -4.31 3.32
N ALA A 79 3.85 -3.55 3.77
CA ALA A 79 5.13 -3.45 3.06
C ALA A 79 5.85 -4.80 2.95
N THR A 80 6.03 -5.52 4.07
CA THR A 80 6.73 -6.83 4.06
C THR A 80 5.99 -7.88 3.20
N PRO A 81 4.65 -8.09 3.34
CA PRO A 81 3.94 -9.02 2.47
C PRO A 81 4.04 -8.68 0.97
N ILE A 82 3.90 -7.42 0.61
CA ILE A 82 3.98 -6.97 -0.79
C ILE A 82 5.38 -7.24 -1.35
N LEU A 83 6.43 -6.79 -0.67
CA LEU A 83 7.82 -6.97 -1.12
C LEU A 83 8.23 -8.45 -1.12
N SER A 84 7.79 -9.25 -0.13
CA SER A 84 7.99 -10.69 -0.11
C SER A 84 7.33 -11.37 -1.31
N TYR A 85 6.09 -10.98 -1.65
CA TYR A 85 5.41 -11.49 -2.83
C TYR A 85 6.17 -11.14 -4.12
N MET A 86 6.62 -9.89 -4.26
CA MET A 86 7.42 -9.47 -5.41
C MET A 86 8.69 -10.30 -5.54
N ARG A 87 9.44 -10.47 -4.45
CA ARG A 87 10.68 -11.26 -4.43
C ARG A 87 10.44 -12.73 -4.75
N LYS A 88 9.44 -13.37 -4.11
CA LYS A 88 9.06 -14.78 -4.33
C LYS A 88 8.70 -15.05 -5.79
N ASN A 89 8.06 -14.09 -6.46
CA ASN A 89 7.58 -14.23 -7.84
C ASN A 89 8.50 -13.58 -8.88
N ASN A 90 9.72 -13.18 -8.50
CA ASN A 90 10.70 -12.53 -9.38
C ASN A 90 10.14 -11.27 -10.07
N ILE A 91 9.30 -10.53 -9.37
CA ILE A 91 8.76 -9.25 -9.84
C ILE A 91 9.74 -8.15 -9.42
N GLU A 92 10.69 -7.86 -10.30
CA GLU A 92 11.55 -6.68 -10.16
C GLU A 92 10.70 -5.43 -10.36
N GLY A 93 10.78 -4.45 -9.45
CA GLY A 93 9.92 -3.27 -9.51
C GLY A 93 10.29 -2.20 -8.49
N TYR A 94 9.59 -1.08 -8.60
CA TYR A 94 9.69 0.03 -7.65
C TYR A 94 8.64 -0.08 -6.56
N PHE A 95 8.99 0.37 -5.36
CA PHE A 95 8.08 0.45 -4.24
C PHE A 95 8.26 1.78 -3.51
N ILE A 96 7.15 2.45 -3.19
CA ILE A 96 7.11 3.70 -2.44
C ILE A 96 6.16 3.54 -1.25
N ALA A 97 6.65 3.85 -0.05
CA ALA A 97 5.83 4.03 1.14
C ALA A 97 6.17 5.38 1.79
N GLY A 98 5.33 6.40 1.56
CA GLY A 98 5.47 7.70 2.20
C GLY A 98 5.08 7.64 3.68
N GLN A 99 5.64 8.53 4.51
CA GLN A 99 5.24 8.69 5.91
C GLN A 99 4.61 10.06 6.16
N VAL A 100 3.33 10.05 6.52
CA VAL A 100 2.59 11.25 6.92
C VAL A 100 3.07 11.71 8.30
N PRO A 101 3.40 12.99 8.49
CA PRO A 101 3.77 13.52 9.80
C PRO A 101 2.63 13.39 10.83
N SER A 102 2.98 13.36 12.11
CA SER A 102 2.00 13.38 13.20
C SER A 102 1.03 14.58 13.06
N GLY A 103 -0.25 14.33 13.29
CA GLY A 103 -1.30 15.35 13.15
C GLY A 103 -1.76 15.64 11.70
N LYS A 104 -1.11 15.07 10.68
CA LYS A 104 -1.52 15.18 9.27
C LYS A 104 -2.27 13.92 8.80
N LEU A 105 -2.91 14.00 7.65
CA LEU A 105 -3.73 12.94 7.04
C LEU A 105 -3.39 12.78 5.57
N TRP A 106 -3.69 11.58 5.00
CA TRP A 106 -3.71 11.40 3.55
C TRP A 106 -4.90 12.14 2.92
N VAL A 107 -6.03 12.17 3.61
CA VAL A 107 -7.25 12.84 3.15
C VAL A 107 -7.82 13.63 4.32
N ASP A 108 -8.09 14.91 4.12
CA ASP A 108 -8.63 15.80 5.15
C ASP A 108 -10.13 15.52 5.38
N THR A 109 -10.41 14.33 5.90
CA THR A 109 -11.77 13.92 6.29
C THR A 109 -11.73 13.09 7.56
N PRO A 110 -12.68 13.28 8.50
CA PRO A 110 -12.84 12.37 9.63
C PRO A 110 -13.27 10.99 9.13
N TRP A 111 -12.51 9.96 9.46
CA TRP A 111 -12.77 8.59 9.00
C TRP A 111 -14.00 7.94 9.62
N ALA A 112 -14.49 8.44 10.77
CA ALA A 112 -15.73 7.99 11.40
C ALA A 112 -17.00 8.55 10.72
N ASN A 113 -16.87 9.55 9.83
CA ASN A 113 -18.01 10.09 9.11
C ASN A 113 -18.61 9.03 8.17
N PRO A 114 -19.95 8.96 8.07
CA PRO A 114 -20.62 7.98 7.21
C PRO A 114 -20.35 8.23 5.72
N SER A 115 -20.04 9.46 5.34
CA SER A 115 -19.69 9.84 3.95
C SER A 115 -18.79 11.07 3.95
N HIS A 116 -18.17 11.36 2.80
CA HIS A 116 -17.48 12.63 2.57
C HIS A 116 -17.48 12.97 1.08
N ARG A 117 -17.21 14.23 0.80
CA ARG A 117 -16.90 14.74 -0.54
C ARG A 117 -15.39 14.96 -0.63
N MET A 118 -14.81 14.54 -1.74
CA MET A 118 -13.41 14.80 -2.01
C MET A 118 -13.19 16.31 -2.16
N SER A 119 -12.23 16.86 -1.41
CA SER A 119 -11.83 18.26 -1.54
C SER A 119 -11.28 18.54 -2.94
N ALA A 120 -11.51 19.75 -3.47
CA ALA A 120 -10.96 20.16 -4.76
C ALA A 120 -9.43 20.07 -4.79
N GLN A 121 -8.78 20.46 -3.68
CA GLN A 121 -7.33 20.30 -3.50
C GLN A 121 -7.05 19.06 -2.63
N PRO A 122 -6.01 18.29 -2.96
CA PRO A 122 -5.56 17.21 -2.09
C PRO A 122 -4.97 17.77 -0.78
N SER A 123 -4.93 16.93 0.25
CA SER A 123 -4.17 17.26 1.46
C SER A 123 -2.69 17.50 1.13
N GLU A 124 -1.98 18.14 2.03
CA GLU A 124 -0.53 18.36 1.89
C GLU A 124 0.23 17.04 1.65
N SER A 125 -0.08 16.01 2.45
CA SER A 125 0.59 14.71 2.33
C SER A 125 0.25 14.01 1.00
N MET A 126 -0.99 14.08 0.54
CA MET A 126 -1.41 13.51 -0.74
C MET A 126 -0.79 14.29 -1.91
N SER A 127 -0.72 15.62 -1.83
CA SER A 127 -0.03 16.45 -2.84
C SER A 127 1.43 16.03 -3.03
N LEU A 128 2.15 15.85 -1.91
CA LEU A 128 3.55 15.41 -1.93
C LEU A 128 3.68 13.98 -2.47
N ALA A 129 2.76 13.07 -2.09
CA ALA A 129 2.79 11.69 -2.58
C ALA A 129 2.55 11.61 -4.10
N LEU A 130 1.59 12.38 -4.62
CA LEU A 130 1.32 12.44 -6.06
C LEU A 130 2.46 13.10 -6.82
N ALA A 131 3.07 14.16 -6.29
CA ALA A 131 4.24 14.79 -6.90
C ALA A 131 5.47 13.86 -6.91
N LEU A 132 5.68 13.08 -5.84
CA LEU A 132 6.71 12.04 -5.80
C LEU A 132 6.45 10.94 -6.84
N LEU A 133 5.19 10.54 -7.01
CA LEU A 133 4.79 9.60 -8.05
C LEU A 133 5.10 10.13 -9.46
N ASP A 134 4.71 11.37 -9.75
CA ASP A 134 4.99 12.02 -11.05
C ASP A 134 6.50 12.10 -11.32
N LYS A 135 7.30 12.49 -10.32
CA LYS A 135 8.77 12.49 -10.41
C LYS A 135 9.32 11.08 -10.70
N THR A 136 8.83 10.08 -9.98
CA THR A 136 9.27 8.69 -10.18
C THR A 136 8.97 8.19 -11.59
N ILE A 137 7.77 8.48 -12.11
CA ILE A 137 7.37 8.12 -13.48
C ILE A 137 8.21 8.85 -14.55
N ALA A 138 8.66 10.06 -14.26
CA ALA A 138 9.47 10.85 -15.17
C ALA A 138 10.95 10.43 -15.20
N GLU A 139 11.51 10.04 -14.05
CA GLU A 139 12.94 9.82 -13.88
C GLU A 139 13.35 8.34 -13.91
N CYS A 140 12.41 7.42 -13.63
CA CYS A 140 12.67 5.98 -13.60
C CYS A 140 11.98 5.27 -14.77
N PRO A 141 12.50 4.13 -15.24
CA PRO A 141 11.88 3.32 -16.29
C PRO A 141 10.64 2.56 -15.74
N VAL A 142 9.62 3.31 -15.33
CA VAL A 142 8.37 2.77 -14.84
C VAL A 142 7.51 2.26 -16.00
N GLU A 143 6.97 1.04 -15.85
CA GLU A 143 5.95 0.49 -16.74
C GLU A 143 4.59 1.13 -16.41
N ARG A 144 4.18 2.10 -17.23
CA ARG A 144 2.98 2.91 -16.96
C ARG A 144 1.68 2.11 -16.95
N SER A 145 1.67 0.94 -17.58
CA SER A 145 0.54 0.01 -17.54
C SER A 145 0.51 -0.85 -16.27
N ARG A 146 1.50 -0.72 -15.37
CA ARG A 146 1.65 -1.53 -14.16
C ARG A 146 2.00 -0.68 -12.93
N ILE A 147 1.18 0.34 -12.66
CA ILE A 147 1.27 1.18 -11.46
C ILE A 147 0.11 0.80 -10.54
N TYR A 148 0.44 0.39 -9.32
CA TYR A 148 -0.52 -0.13 -8.35
C TYR A 148 -0.53 0.73 -7.09
N VAL A 149 -1.70 0.87 -6.48
CA VAL A 149 -1.86 1.59 -5.22
C VAL A 149 -2.65 0.77 -4.22
N THR A 150 -2.19 0.76 -2.97
CA THR A 150 -2.88 0.10 -1.86
C THR A 150 -2.64 0.86 -0.57
N GLY A 151 -3.47 0.62 0.43
CA GLY A 151 -3.32 1.24 1.74
C GLY A 151 -4.40 0.83 2.71
N ILE A 152 -4.16 1.05 3.99
CA ILE A 152 -4.99 0.60 5.09
C ILE A 152 -5.58 1.76 5.87
N SER A 153 -6.82 1.66 6.34
CA SER A 153 -7.44 2.63 7.26
C SER A 153 -7.32 4.06 6.68
N MET A 154 -6.64 4.98 7.36
CA MET A 154 -6.30 6.30 6.81
C MET A 154 -5.67 6.20 5.41
N GLY A 155 -4.82 5.20 5.16
CA GLY A 155 -4.24 4.91 3.84
C GLY A 155 -5.22 4.25 2.87
N GLY A 156 -6.25 3.57 3.38
CA GLY A 156 -7.38 3.10 2.58
C GLY A 156 -8.16 4.27 1.97
N TYR A 157 -8.40 5.33 2.76
CA TYR A 157 -8.91 6.61 2.25
C TYR A 157 -7.95 7.24 1.23
N GLY A 158 -6.64 7.24 1.55
CA GLY A 158 -5.61 7.72 0.62
C GLY A 158 -5.62 6.97 -0.70
N THR A 159 -5.85 5.66 -0.69
CA THR A 159 -5.96 4.84 -1.91
C THR A 159 -7.15 5.25 -2.76
N TRP A 160 -8.33 5.40 -2.15
CA TRP A 160 -9.52 5.89 -2.85
C TRP A 160 -9.31 7.30 -3.42
N ASP A 161 -8.75 8.23 -2.61
CA ASP A 161 -8.51 9.61 -3.02
C ASP A 161 -7.52 9.68 -4.20
N ALA A 162 -6.42 8.94 -4.13
CA ALA A 162 -5.41 8.90 -5.20
C ALA A 162 -6.00 8.40 -6.52
N VAL A 163 -6.78 7.30 -6.48
CA VAL A 163 -7.42 6.74 -7.68
C VAL A 163 -8.48 7.69 -8.24
N GLN A 164 -9.27 8.33 -7.39
CA GLN A 164 -10.30 9.28 -7.83
C GLN A 164 -9.72 10.59 -8.38
N ARG A 165 -8.50 10.99 -7.95
CA ARG A 165 -7.80 12.15 -8.52
C ARG A 165 -7.09 11.83 -9.83
N ARG A 166 -6.48 10.67 -9.92
CA ARG A 166 -5.58 10.29 -11.02
C ARG A 166 -5.88 8.88 -11.55
N PRO A 167 -7.13 8.61 -12.00
CA PRO A 167 -7.53 7.28 -12.48
C PRO A 167 -6.68 6.80 -13.66
N GLU A 168 -6.14 7.73 -14.43
CA GLU A 168 -5.29 7.45 -15.59
C GLU A 168 -3.91 6.88 -15.21
N LEU A 169 -3.51 6.93 -13.96
CA LEU A 169 -2.20 6.42 -13.54
C LEU A 169 -2.24 4.93 -13.16
N PHE A 170 -3.32 4.47 -12.55
CA PHE A 170 -3.32 3.19 -11.85
C PHE A 170 -3.87 2.04 -12.70
N ALA A 171 -3.12 0.95 -12.75
CA ALA A 171 -3.54 -0.32 -13.34
C ALA A 171 -4.50 -1.07 -12.40
N ALA A 172 -4.32 -0.92 -11.09
CA ALA A 172 -5.26 -1.43 -10.08
C ALA A 172 -5.09 -0.71 -8.76
N ALA A 173 -6.14 -0.81 -7.92
CA ALA A 173 -6.13 -0.33 -6.54
C ALA A 173 -6.67 -1.38 -5.57
N MET A 174 -6.07 -1.45 -4.36
CA MET A 174 -6.54 -2.31 -3.29
C MET A 174 -6.71 -1.50 -1.99
N PRO A 175 -7.81 -0.74 -1.85
CA PRO A 175 -8.14 0.00 -0.63
C PRO A 175 -8.64 -0.94 0.45
N ILE A 176 -8.10 -0.82 1.67
CA ILE A 176 -8.43 -1.68 2.80
C ILE A 176 -8.98 -0.82 3.94
N CYS A 177 -10.16 -1.17 4.48
CA CYS A 177 -10.91 -0.49 5.56
C CYS A 177 -10.89 1.03 5.44
N GLY A 178 -11.23 1.54 4.27
CA GLY A 178 -11.31 2.97 3.97
C GLY A 178 -12.58 3.34 3.23
N GLY A 179 -12.66 4.58 2.76
CA GLY A 179 -13.79 5.07 1.97
C GLY A 179 -13.39 6.18 1.03
N GLY A 180 -14.16 6.34 -0.05
CA GLY A 180 -14.00 7.40 -1.05
C GLY A 180 -15.23 8.30 -1.15
N ASP A 181 -15.21 9.22 -2.11
CA ASP A 181 -16.37 10.00 -2.53
C ASP A 181 -17.21 9.19 -3.53
N THR A 182 -18.38 8.72 -3.11
CA THR A 182 -19.26 7.89 -3.95
C THR A 182 -19.73 8.59 -5.23
N HIS A 183 -19.79 9.92 -5.24
CA HIS A 183 -20.19 10.69 -6.42
C HIS A 183 -19.14 10.75 -7.51
N LEU A 184 -17.90 10.30 -7.21
CA LEU A 184 -16.82 10.21 -8.16
C LEU A 184 -16.56 8.77 -8.66
N ALA A 185 -17.44 7.82 -8.30
CA ALA A 185 -17.32 6.43 -8.73
C ALA A 185 -17.21 6.30 -10.26
N TRP A 186 -17.97 7.10 -11.01
CA TRP A 186 -17.94 7.11 -12.47
C TRP A 186 -16.56 7.40 -13.08
N LYS A 187 -15.71 8.19 -12.36
CA LYS A 187 -14.36 8.51 -12.83
C LYS A 187 -13.42 7.32 -12.81
N ILE A 188 -13.67 6.40 -11.90
CA ILE A 188 -12.78 5.26 -11.63
C ILE A 188 -13.38 3.92 -12.06
N ARG A 189 -14.50 3.94 -12.82
CA ARG A 189 -15.22 2.73 -13.23
C ARG A 189 -14.33 1.74 -13.99
N ASP A 190 -13.38 2.24 -14.77
CA ASP A 190 -12.50 1.42 -15.61
C ASP A 190 -11.25 0.92 -14.89
N VAL A 191 -10.97 1.44 -13.67
CA VAL A 191 -9.85 1.00 -12.85
C VAL A 191 -10.24 -0.28 -12.10
N PRO A 192 -9.52 -1.39 -12.25
CA PRO A 192 -9.72 -2.58 -11.43
C PRO A 192 -9.49 -2.26 -9.95
N ILE A 193 -10.48 -2.52 -9.11
CA ILE A 193 -10.40 -2.28 -7.67
C ILE A 193 -10.79 -3.55 -6.92
N TRP A 194 -10.04 -3.88 -5.86
CA TRP A 194 -10.43 -4.91 -4.90
C TRP A 194 -10.44 -4.34 -3.49
N ALA A 195 -11.62 -3.95 -3.03
CA ALA A 195 -11.79 -3.37 -1.70
C ALA A 195 -11.97 -4.47 -0.63
N TRP A 196 -11.42 -4.22 0.56
CA TRP A 196 -11.48 -5.13 1.72
C TRP A 196 -11.99 -4.37 2.95
N HIS A 197 -12.88 -5.00 3.74
CA HIS A 197 -13.33 -4.45 5.01
C HIS A 197 -13.74 -5.58 5.98
N GLY A 198 -13.53 -5.36 7.28
CA GLY A 198 -14.06 -6.25 8.33
C GLY A 198 -15.50 -5.85 8.68
N ASP A 199 -16.40 -6.83 8.81
CA ASP A 199 -17.81 -6.58 9.09
C ASP A 199 -18.09 -6.08 10.52
N ARG A 200 -17.08 -6.21 11.42
CA ARG A 200 -17.11 -5.70 12.81
C ARG A 200 -16.16 -4.54 13.04
N ASP A 201 -15.80 -3.81 12.00
CA ASP A 201 -14.95 -2.62 12.14
C ASP A 201 -15.67 -1.51 12.90
N THR A 202 -15.15 -1.17 14.09
CA THR A 202 -15.68 -0.12 14.96
C THR A 202 -14.93 1.21 14.85
N VAL A 203 -13.88 1.28 14.04
CA VAL A 203 -13.05 2.48 13.82
C VAL A 203 -13.45 3.21 12.54
N VAL A 204 -13.50 2.47 11.44
CA VAL A 204 -14.02 2.94 10.16
C VAL A 204 -15.29 2.17 9.85
N PRO A 205 -16.45 2.82 9.74
CA PRO A 205 -17.69 2.12 9.42
C PRO A 205 -17.54 1.30 8.12
N PHE A 206 -17.86 0.02 8.16
CA PHE A 206 -17.75 -0.85 6.98
C PHE A 206 -18.66 -0.40 5.81
N SER A 207 -19.71 0.37 6.12
CA SER A 207 -20.53 1.05 5.12
C SER A 207 -19.69 1.92 4.17
N ARG A 208 -18.56 2.45 4.63
CA ARG A 208 -17.67 3.27 3.79
C ARG A 208 -17.16 2.53 2.56
N SER A 209 -16.80 1.25 2.71
CA SER A 209 -16.45 0.40 1.57
C SER A 209 -17.69 -0.06 0.81
N ARG A 210 -18.76 -0.49 1.50
CA ARG A 210 -19.99 -0.93 0.86
C ARG A 210 -20.60 0.16 -0.04
N ASP A 211 -20.61 1.41 0.40
CA ASP A 211 -21.15 2.54 -0.37
C ASP A 211 -20.32 2.81 -1.64
N MET A 212 -18.99 2.70 -1.55
CA MET A 212 -18.12 2.80 -2.73
C MET A 212 -18.34 1.64 -3.70
N VAL A 213 -18.52 0.43 -3.19
CA VAL A 213 -18.83 -0.76 -3.99
C VAL A 213 -20.17 -0.61 -4.70
N ALA A 214 -21.21 -0.19 -3.97
CA ALA A 214 -22.55 0.07 -4.54
C ALA A 214 -22.51 1.18 -5.61
N ALA A 215 -21.77 2.26 -5.35
CA ALA A 215 -21.61 3.36 -6.30
C ALA A 215 -20.89 2.93 -7.59
N LEU A 216 -19.88 2.04 -7.47
CA LEU A 216 -19.17 1.49 -8.63
C LEU A 216 -20.05 0.51 -9.41
N TRP A 217 -20.81 -0.37 -8.75
CA TRP A 217 -21.77 -1.24 -9.43
C TRP A 217 -22.82 -0.45 -10.21
N ALA A 218 -23.29 0.68 -9.67
CA ALA A 218 -24.27 1.53 -10.32
C ALA A 218 -23.76 2.18 -11.64
N VAL A 219 -22.44 2.15 -11.89
CA VAL A 219 -21.81 2.69 -13.10
C VAL A 219 -21.03 1.63 -13.87
N ASP A 220 -21.36 0.35 -13.66
CA ASP A 220 -20.69 -0.82 -14.27
C ASP A 220 -19.16 -0.82 -14.03
N GLY A 221 -18.75 -0.42 -12.83
CA GLY A 221 -17.34 -0.31 -12.45
C GLY A 221 -16.68 -1.66 -12.17
N ARG A 222 -15.37 -1.74 -12.42
CA ARG A 222 -14.55 -2.94 -12.22
C ARG A 222 -14.17 -3.12 -10.75
N ILE A 223 -15.13 -3.54 -9.92
CA ILE A 223 -14.96 -3.67 -8.47
C ILE A 223 -15.12 -5.12 -7.99
N ARG A 224 -14.19 -5.57 -7.16
CA ARG A 224 -14.32 -6.72 -6.27
C ARG A 224 -14.43 -6.23 -4.82
N TYR A 225 -15.16 -6.95 -4.01
CA TYR A 225 -15.27 -6.66 -2.58
C TYR A 225 -15.15 -7.94 -1.76
N THR A 226 -14.29 -7.88 -0.75
CA THR A 226 -14.21 -8.91 0.28
C THR A 226 -14.57 -8.28 1.61
N GLU A 227 -15.69 -8.69 2.16
CA GLU A 227 -16.07 -8.39 3.54
C GLU A 227 -15.67 -9.59 4.38
N VAL A 228 -14.75 -9.38 5.31
CA VAL A 228 -14.22 -10.46 6.14
C VAL A 228 -15.12 -10.63 7.36
N PRO A 229 -15.78 -11.80 7.52
CA PRO A 229 -16.69 -12.03 8.63
C PRO A 229 -15.94 -12.08 9.96
N ASP A 230 -16.60 -11.60 11.01
CA ASP A 230 -16.09 -11.57 12.39
C ASP A 230 -14.77 -10.80 12.55
N CYS A 231 -14.41 -9.96 11.57
CA CYS A 231 -13.16 -9.21 11.54
C CYS A 231 -13.39 -7.74 11.92
N GLY A 232 -12.56 -7.23 12.81
CA GLY A 232 -12.53 -5.83 13.20
C GLY A 232 -11.74 -4.95 12.23
N HIS A 233 -11.18 -3.87 12.78
CA HIS A 233 -10.43 -2.88 11.98
C HIS A 233 -9.15 -3.43 11.34
N ASP A 234 -8.57 -4.49 11.89
CA ASP A 234 -7.27 -5.04 11.45
C ASP A 234 -7.35 -5.99 10.23
N VAL A 235 -8.37 -5.82 9.41
CA VAL A 235 -8.63 -6.59 8.18
C VAL A 235 -7.46 -6.58 7.17
N TRP A 236 -6.51 -5.66 7.30
CA TRP A 236 -5.29 -5.67 6.48
C TRP A 236 -4.43 -6.91 6.70
N LYS A 237 -4.53 -7.56 7.87
CA LYS A 237 -3.81 -8.80 8.14
C LYS A 237 -4.23 -9.91 7.17
N PRO A 238 -5.50 -10.33 7.09
CA PRO A 238 -5.93 -11.30 6.10
C PRO A 238 -5.82 -10.80 4.66
N ALA A 239 -6.04 -9.50 4.39
CA ALA A 239 -5.96 -8.95 3.05
C ALA A 239 -4.54 -9.08 2.46
N TYR A 240 -3.50 -8.66 3.18
CA TYR A 240 -2.12 -8.78 2.73
C TYR A 240 -1.52 -10.19 2.88
N ALA A 241 -2.12 -11.06 3.71
CA ALA A 241 -1.76 -12.47 3.77
C ALA A 241 -2.35 -13.28 2.61
N SER A 242 -3.34 -12.74 1.90
CA SER A 242 -3.97 -13.40 0.75
C SER A 242 -3.05 -13.35 -0.47
N GLU A 243 -2.48 -14.52 -0.82
CA GLU A 243 -1.69 -14.65 -2.05
C GLU A 243 -2.52 -14.34 -3.30
N ASP A 244 -3.81 -14.71 -3.29
CA ASP A 244 -4.75 -14.41 -4.39
C ASP A 244 -4.96 -12.90 -4.56
N ALA A 245 -5.03 -12.12 -3.47
CA ALA A 245 -5.18 -10.68 -3.55
C ALA A 245 -3.93 -10.00 -4.13
N LEU A 246 -2.74 -10.43 -3.68
CA LEU A 246 -1.49 -9.91 -4.23
C LEU A 246 -1.31 -10.35 -5.69
N LYS A 247 -1.58 -11.62 -6.01
CA LYS A 247 -1.55 -12.10 -7.39
C LYS A 247 -2.48 -11.28 -8.28
N TRP A 248 -3.74 -11.09 -7.84
CA TRP A 248 -4.71 -10.31 -8.59
C TRP A 248 -4.21 -8.88 -8.83
N LEU A 249 -3.61 -8.23 -7.82
CA LEU A 249 -3.10 -6.87 -7.95
C LEU A 249 -2.03 -6.77 -9.05
N PHE A 250 -1.06 -7.69 -9.04
CA PHE A 250 0.06 -7.69 -9.99
C PHE A 250 -0.31 -8.21 -11.38
N ASP A 251 -1.42 -8.95 -11.52
CA ASP A 251 -1.95 -9.42 -12.81
C ASP A 251 -2.70 -8.32 -13.59
N GLN A 252 -3.02 -7.18 -12.95
CA GLN A 252 -3.75 -6.11 -13.64
C GLN A 252 -2.80 -5.27 -14.50
N HIS A 253 -3.30 -4.91 -15.67
CA HIS A 253 -2.63 -4.04 -16.64
C HIS A 253 -3.64 -3.02 -17.18
N LYS A 254 -3.14 -1.81 -17.55
CA LYS A 254 -3.90 -0.82 -18.31
C LYS A 254 -3.83 -1.13 -19.78
#